data_9ed5d268e94892724d89e556f7426ab9
#
_entry.id   9ed5d268e94892724d89e556f7426ab9
#
_cell.length_a   1.000
_cell.length_b   1.000
_cell.length_c   1.000
_cell.angle_alpha   90.00
_cell.angle_beta   90.00
_cell.angle_gamma   90.00
#
_symmetry.space_group_name_H-M   'P 1'
#
loop_
_entity.id
_entity.type
_entity.pdbx_description
1 polymer ?
#
loop_
_entity_poly.entity_id
_entity_poly.type
_entity_poly.pdbx_seq_one_letter_code
_entity_poly.pdbx_strand_id
1 'polypeptide(L)'
;MTGKTVVEPETVSKNPNAIGYVGLGYVAPIIKAVEINGIKATPLTAKEGKWPLSRDLYLYTNRQPQGAVKKVTDFCLSEEGRGLIKEAGFVPPAKQ
;
A
#
# COMPACT_ATOMS: atom_id res chain seq x y z
N MET A 1 6.11 -9.24 -17.09
CA MET A 1 5.70 -8.71 -15.77
C MET A 1 5.29 -9.87 -14.87
N THR A 2 5.80 -9.91 -13.66
CA THR A 2 5.41 -10.95 -12.71
C THR A 2 4.06 -10.56 -12.09
N GLY A 3 3.27 -11.55 -11.73
CA GLY A 3 2.00 -11.30 -11.05
C GLY A 3 2.13 -11.05 -9.55
N LYS A 4 3.38 -10.96 -9.04
CA LYS A 4 3.64 -10.80 -7.60
C LYS A 4 4.52 -9.58 -7.36
N THR A 5 4.08 -8.71 -6.48
CA THR A 5 4.81 -7.48 -6.17
C THR A 5 6.14 -7.73 -5.45
N VAL A 6 6.34 -8.90 -4.87
CA VAL A 6 7.55 -9.23 -4.13
C VAL A 6 8.72 -9.68 -4.99
N VAL A 7 8.47 -10.01 -6.26
CA VAL A 7 9.51 -10.55 -7.16
C VAL A 7 10.25 -9.44 -7.90
N GLU A 8 9.58 -8.34 -8.21
CA GLU A 8 10.17 -7.26 -9.01
C GLU A 8 11.40 -6.60 -8.39
N PRO A 9 11.45 -6.32 -7.07
CA PRO A 9 12.63 -5.70 -6.48
C PRO A 9 13.90 -6.52 -6.73
N GLU A 10 13.81 -7.83 -6.61
CA GLU A 10 14.96 -8.70 -6.85
C GLU A 10 15.40 -8.67 -8.31
N THR A 11 14.45 -8.72 -9.23
CA THR A 11 14.72 -8.66 -10.67
C THR A 11 15.39 -7.34 -11.05
N VAL A 12 14.86 -6.23 -10.55
CA VAL A 12 15.42 -4.90 -10.82
C VAL A 12 16.81 -4.75 -10.24
N SER A 13 17.06 -5.30 -9.05
CA SER A 13 18.35 -5.17 -8.39
C SER A 13 19.50 -5.83 -9.18
N LYS A 14 19.18 -6.78 -10.03
CA LYS A 14 20.17 -7.51 -10.83
C LYS A 14 20.50 -6.85 -12.16
N ASN A 15 19.79 -5.78 -12.52
CA ASN A 15 19.99 -5.13 -13.81
C ASN A 15 20.00 -3.60 -13.61
N PRO A 16 21.19 -2.94 -13.74
CA PRO A 16 21.28 -1.49 -13.51
C PRO A 16 20.48 -0.64 -14.51
N ASN A 17 20.03 -1.22 -15.61
CA ASN A 17 19.23 -0.52 -16.61
C ASN A 17 17.73 -0.80 -16.45
N ALA A 18 17.33 -1.52 -15.44
CA ALA A 18 15.94 -1.88 -15.25
C ALA A 18 15.19 -0.88 -14.38
N ILE A 19 13.91 -0.75 -14.65
CA ILE A 19 12.98 -0.01 -13.82
C ILE A 19 11.72 -0.87 -13.62
N GLY A 20 11.12 -0.78 -12.46
CA GLY A 20 9.92 -1.53 -12.16
C GLY A 20 9.02 -0.77 -11.21
N TYR A 21 7.95 -1.39 -10.79
CA TYR A 21 7.06 -0.85 -9.77
C TYR A 21 6.70 -1.92 -8.76
N VAL A 22 6.39 -1.49 -7.55
CA VAL A 22 6.13 -2.41 -6.44
C VAL A 22 5.32 -1.67 -5.39
N GLY A 23 4.58 -2.43 -4.58
CA GLY A 23 3.88 -1.85 -3.45
C GLY A 23 4.86 -1.23 -2.45
N LEU A 24 4.45 -0.14 -1.82
CA LEU A 24 5.32 0.61 -0.91
C LEU A 24 5.91 -0.27 0.21
N GLY A 25 5.15 -1.23 0.70
CA GLY A 25 5.62 -2.14 1.76
C GLY A 25 6.71 -3.10 1.33
N TYR A 26 7.00 -3.19 0.03
CA TYR A 26 7.99 -4.11 -0.50
C TYR A 26 9.25 -3.41 -1.03
N VAL A 27 9.38 -2.10 -0.81
CA VAL A 27 10.60 -1.38 -1.15
C VAL A 27 11.72 -1.90 -0.23
N ALA A 28 12.82 -2.33 -0.83
CA ALA A 28 13.93 -2.95 -0.12
C ALA A 28 15.22 -2.18 -0.34
N PRO A 29 16.24 -2.33 0.55
CA PRO A 29 17.51 -1.63 0.39
C PRO A 29 18.28 -1.98 -0.88
N ILE A 30 17.95 -3.09 -1.54
CA ILE A 30 18.63 -3.53 -2.77
C ILE A 30 18.18 -2.74 -3.99
N ILE A 31 17.16 -1.90 -3.86
CA ILE A 31 16.66 -1.06 -4.95
C ILE A 31 16.58 0.39 -4.49
N LYS A 32 16.51 1.30 -5.45
CA LYS A 32 16.34 2.71 -5.19
C LYS A 32 14.91 3.13 -5.55
N ALA A 33 14.23 3.74 -4.61
CA ALA A 33 12.91 4.32 -4.87
C ALA A 33 13.09 5.68 -5.55
N VAL A 34 12.38 5.86 -6.67
CA VAL A 34 12.47 7.09 -7.45
C VAL A 34 11.44 8.10 -6.93
N GLU A 35 11.86 9.36 -6.79
CA GLU A 35 10.93 10.44 -6.47
C GLU A 35 10.20 10.87 -7.74
N ILE A 36 8.93 11.22 -7.60
CA ILE A 36 8.13 11.74 -8.71
C ILE A 36 7.72 13.16 -8.37
N ASN A 37 8.05 14.09 -9.25
CA ASN A 37 7.80 15.53 -9.04
C ASN A 37 8.40 16.04 -7.72
N GLY A 38 9.55 15.49 -7.33
CA GLY A 38 10.21 15.86 -6.08
C GLY A 38 9.59 15.27 -4.83
N ILE A 39 8.64 14.37 -4.97
CA ILE A 39 7.92 13.77 -3.84
C ILE A 39 8.40 12.33 -3.65
N LYS A 40 8.77 11.99 -2.41
CA LYS A 40 9.16 10.64 -2.05
C LYS A 40 7.92 9.78 -1.77
N ALA A 41 7.99 8.50 -2.14
CA ALA A 41 6.96 7.54 -1.78
C ALA A 41 7.15 7.11 -0.33
N THR A 42 6.36 7.66 0.57
CA THR A 42 6.38 7.31 2.00
C THR A 42 4.95 7.05 2.47
N PRO A 43 4.77 6.35 3.59
CA PRO A 43 3.42 6.20 4.15
C PRO A 43 2.72 7.54 4.37
N LEU A 44 3.47 8.56 4.78
CA LEU A 44 2.91 9.89 5.00
C LEU A 44 2.43 10.55 3.71
N THR A 45 3.26 10.55 2.65
CA THR A 45 2.87 11.16 1.38
C THR A 45 1.73 10.41 0.71
N ALA A 46 1.67 9.10 0.88
CA ALA A 46 0.55 8.30 0.38
C ALA A 46 -0.74 8.63 1.14
N LYS A 47 -0.66 8.72 2.46
CA LYS A 47 -1.81 9.04 3.32
C LYS A 47 -2.34 10.45 3.05
N GLU A 48 -1.47 11.40 2.79
CA GLU A 48 -1.85 12.78 2.49
C GLU A 48 -2.33 12.98 1.05
N GLY A 49 -2.22 11.95 0.21
CA GLY A 49 -2.60 12.04 -1.20
C GLY A 49 -1.62 12.81 -2.06
N LYS A 50 -0.41 13.10 -1.54
CA LYS A 50 0.62 13.84 -2.27
C LYS A 50 1.39 12.98 -3.25
N TRP A 51 1.51 11.68 -2.97
CA TRP A 51 2.20 10.76 -3.86
C TRP A 51 1.34 10.49 -5.10
N PRO A 52 1.81 10.85 -6.31
CA PRO A 52 0.96 10.79 -7.51
C PRO A 52 0.43 9.40 -7.87
N LEU A 53 1.13 8.35 -7.47
CA LEU A 53 0.75 6.97 -7.80
C LEU A 53 -0.03 6.28 -6.70
N SER A 54 -0.39 7.00 -5.63
CA SER A 54 -1.18 6.42 -4.56
C SER A 54 -2.63 6.23 -5.00
N ARG A 55 -3.25 5.21 -4.46
CA ARG A 55 -4.67 4.94 -4.70
C ARG A 55 -5.26 4.26 -3.47
N ASP A 56 -6.53 4.47 -3.27
CA ASP A 56 -7.24 3.85 -2.16
C ASP A 56 -7.65 2.43 -2.50
N LEU A 57 -7.69 1.61 -1.48
CA LEU A 57 -8.35 0.31 -1.55
C LEU A 57 -9.72 0.45 -0.92
N TYR A 58 -10.69 -0.27 -1.45
CA TYR A 58 -12.09 -0.13 -1.06
C TYR A 58 -12.66 -1.44 -0.56
N LEU A 59 -13.52 -1.32 0.46
CA LEU A 59 -14.37 -2.43 0.88
C LEU A 59 -15.75 -2.22 0.26
N TYR A 60 -16.22 -3.22 -0.46
CA TYR A 60 -17.53 -3.15 -1.09
C TYR A 60 -18.54 -3.93 -0.28
N THR A 61 -19.68 -3.33 -0.01
CA THR A 61 -20.81 -3.99 0.63
C THR A 61 -22.03 -3.82 -0.23
N ASN A 62 -22.99 -4.75 -0.13
CA ASN A 62 -24.20 -4.70 -0.95
C ASN A 62 -25.07 -3.49 -0.59
N ARG A 63 -25.05 -3.09 0.68
CA ARG A 63 -25.84 -1.98 1.21
C ARG A 63 -25.08 -1.35 2.35
N GLN A 64 -25.70 -0.40 3.04
CA GLN A 64 -25.14 0.12 4.28
C GLN A 64 -24.83 -1.06 5.21
N PRO A 65 -23.59 -1.20 5.70
CA PRO A 65 -23.21 -2.36 6.52
C PRO A 65 -24.05 -2.52 7.76
N GLN A 66 -24.54 -3.72 8.01
CA GLN A 66 -25.33 -4.07 9.19
C GLN A 66 -24.96 -5.47 9.68
N GLY A 67 -25.18 -5.74 10.96
CA GLY A 67 -24.96 -7.06 11.55
C GLY A 67 -23.51 -7.54 11.40
N ALA A 68 -23.33 -8.77 10.92
CA ALA A 68 -22.00 -9.36 10.76
C ALA A 68 -21.14 -8.60 9.75
N VAL A 69 -21.73 -8.08 8.68
CA VAL A 69 -21.02 -7.28 7.69
C VAL A 69 -20.45 -6.03 8.34
N LYS A 70 -21.24 -5.35 9.15
CA LYS A 70 -20.79 -4.15 9.88
C LYS A 70 -19.65 -4.49 10.83
N LYS A 71 -19.70 -5.63 11.51
CA LYS A 71 -18.63 -6.06 12.42
C LYS A 71 -17.30 -6.21 11.66
N VAL A 72 -17.32 -6.80 10.48
CA VAL A 72 -16.12 -6.98 9.67
C VAL A 72 -15.56 -5.64 9.19
N THR A 73 -16.42 -4.76 8.67
CA THR A 73 -15.97 -3.45 8.20
C THR A 73 -15.45 -2.59 9.34
N ASP A 74 -16.12 -2.60 10.48
CA ASP A 74 -15.65 -1.88 11.67
C ASP A 74 -14.32 -2.40 12.17
N PHE A 75 -14.12 -3.73 12.15
CA PHE A 75 -12.85 -4.32 12.52
C PHE A 75 -11.71 -3.85 11.61
N CYS A 76 -11.95 -3.81 10.29
CA CYS A 76 -10.94 -3.36 9.34
C CYS A 76 -10.50 -1.93 9.61
N LEU A 77 -11.40 -1.10 10.13
CA LEU A 77 -11.11 0.29 10.44
C LEU A 77 -10.70 0.52 11.90
N SER A 78 -10.69 -0.53 12.71
CA SER A 78 -10.27 -0.46 14.10
C SER A 78 -8.75 -0.35 14.21
N GLU A 79 -8.26 -0.02 15.39
CA GLU A 79 -6.83 0.06 15.65
C GLU A 79 -6.13 -1.28 15.36
N GLU A 80 -6.75 -2.38 15.79
CA GLU A 80 -6.22 -3.72 15.54
C GLU A 80 -6.19 -4.05 14.05
N GLY A 81 -7.27 -3.73 13.33
CA GLY A 81 -7.35 -3.93 11.87
C GLY A 81 -6.32 -3.09 11.14
N ARG A 82 -6.12 -1.84 11.55
CA ARG A 82 -5.10 -0.98 10.95
C ARG A 82 -3.70 -1.54 11.15
N GLY A 83 -3.44 -2.14 12.32
CA GLY A 83 -2.17 -2.82 12.56
C GLY A 83 -1.93 -3.98 11.60
N LEU A 84 -2.96 -4.76 11.33
CA LEU A 84 -2.87 -5.86 10.37
C LEU A 84 -2.67 -5.36 8.93
N ILE A 85 -3.30 -4.26 8.56
CA ILE A 85 -3.10 -3.64 7.25
C ILE A 85 -1.64 -3.23 7.08
N LYS A 86 -1.04 -2.64 8.10
CA LYS A 86 0.36 -2.26 8.09
C LYS A 86 1.27 -3.48 7.98
N GLU A 87 0.99 -4.54 8.70
CA GLU A 87 1.75 -5.79 8.60
C GLU A 87 1.67 -6.40 7.21
N ALA A 88 0.54 -6.25 6.53
CA ALA A 88 0.36 -6.75 5.18
C ALA A 88 1.09 -5.93 4.12
N GLY A 89 1.73 -4.83 4.50
CA GLY A 89 2.50 -4.00 3.60
C GLY A 89 1.75 -2.84 2.98
N PHE A 90 0.58 -2.49 3.53
CA PHE A 90 -0.22 -1.38 3.05
C PHE A 90 -0.24 -0.24 4.06
N VAL A 91 -0.64 0.95 3.60
CA VAL A 91 -0.75 2.12 4.46
C VAL A 91 -2.15 2.13 5.08
N PRO A 92 -2.27 2.04 6.41
CA PRO A 92 -3.59 2.05 7.03
C PRO A 92 -4.28 3.41 6.89
N PRO A 93 -5.63 3.44 6.95
CA PRO A 93 -6.36 4.69 6.86
C PRO A 93 -6.08 5.58 8.07
N ALA A 94 -6.35 6.88 7.92
CA ALA A 94 -6.24 7.81 9.02
C ALA A 94 -7.17 7.41 10.16
N LYS A 95 -6.78 7.72 11.39
CA LYS A 95 -7.60 7.44 12.55
C LYS A 95 -8.88 8.27 12.49
N GLN A 96 -10.01 7.59 12.58
CA GLN A 96 -11.31 8.25 12.59
C GLN A 96 -11.75 8.60 14.00
#